data_72efc6b07c862f5cf147e766e7a9075d
#
_entry.id   72efc6b07c862f5cf147e766e7a9075d
#
_cell.length_a   1.000
_cell.length_b   1.000
_cell.length_c   1.000
_cell.angle_alpha   90.00
_cell.angle_beta   90.00
_cell.angle_gamma   90.00
#
_symmetry.space_group_name_H-M   'P 1'
#
loop_
_entity.id
_entity.type
_entity.pdbx_description
1 polymer ?
#
loop_
_entity_poly.entity_id
_entity_poly.type
_entity_poly.pdbx_seq_one_letter_code
_entity_poly.pdbx_strand_id
1 'polypeptide(L)'
;MEVLENFSISIPQYGTVTCPEEMRPIVFLTSNRYRDLSQALKRRCNYLYIKQKTAEELKEILQMQRSIDTKIAESVANCAKQIRSLPLKQQPSISELSEWAKYLSTLNSDELEEETLKDSLCMIAKNKEDRQTMENAKLF
;
A
#
# COMPACT_ATOMS: atom_id res chain seq x y z
N MET A 1 20.92 -17.98 -1.49
CA MET A 1 19.52 -18.44 -1.71
C MET A 1 19.29 -19.91 -1.30
N GLU A 2 20.19 -20.45 -0.55
CA GLU A 2 20.18 -21.84 -0.06
C GLU A 2 18.89 -22.21 0.70
N VAL A 3 18.38 -21.28 1.51
CA VAL A 3 17.16 -21.49 2.33
C VAL A 3 15.93 -21.84 1.46
N LEU A 4 15.78 -21.19 0.31
CA LEU A 4 14.60 -21.41 -0.56
C LEU A 4 14.70 -22.68 -1.42
N GLU A 5 15.90 -23.20 -1.63
CA GLU A 5 16.11 -24.39 -2.47
C GLU A 5 16.33 -25.64 -1.64
N ASN A 6 17.23 -25.54 -0.67
CA ASN A 6 17.76 -26.71 0.05
C ASN A 6 17.33 -26.71 1.53
N PHE A 7 16.59 -25.69 1.98
CA PHE A 7 16.27 -25.47 3.39
C PHE A 7 17.51 -25.56 4.28
N SER A 8 18.64 -25.00 3.80
CA SER A 8 19.92 -25.03 4.47
C SER A 8 20.58 -23.65 4.49
N ILE A 9 21.48 -23.45 5.44
CA ILE A 9 22.31 -22.25 5.59
C ILE A 9 23.73 -22.68 5.82
N SER A 10 24.66 -22.18 5.01
CA SER A 10 26.10 -22.35 5.23
C SER A 10 26.63 -21.23 6.12
N ILE A 11 27.05 -21.58 7.33
CA ILE A 11 27.59 -20.64 8.30
C ILE A 11 29.12 -20.78 8.30
N PRO A 12 29.86 -19.67 8.03
CA PRO A 12 31.32 -19.70 8.12
C PRO A 12 31.78 -20.27 9.47
N GLN A 13 32.74 -21.17 9.49
CA GLN A 13 33.31 -21.83 10.66
C GLN A 13 32.44 -22.91 11.35
N TYR A 14 31.12 -22.95 11.09
CA TYR A 14 30.21 -23.93 11.68
C TYR A 14 29.71 -24.98 10.71
N GLY A 15 29.92 -24.81 9.40
CA GLY A 15 29.44 -25.73 8.37
C GLY A 15 27.99 -25.43 7.94
N THR A 16 27.37 -26.41 7.28
CA THR A 16 26.01 -26.26 6.75
C THR A 16 25.00 -26.86 7.71
N VAL A 17 24.05 -26.03 8.10
CA VAL A 17 22.86 -26.41 8.90
C VAL A 17 21.72 -26.66 7.94
N THR A 18 21.13 -27.86 7.96
CA THR A 18 19.98 -28.24 7.13
C THR A 18 18.73 -28.41 7.99
N CYS A 19 17.60 -27.87 7.55
CA CYS A 19 16.33 -28.04 8.22
C CYS A 19 15.77 -29.44 7.97
N PRO A 20 15.40 -30.22 9.01
CA PRO A 20 14.69 -31.48 8.86
C PRO A 20 13.39 -31.32 8.06
N GLU A 21 12.99 -32.37 7.34
CA GLU A 21 11.84 -32.28 6.43
C GLU A 21 10.53 -31.92 7.14
N GLU A 22 10.33 -32.45 8.33
CA GLU A 22 9.14 -32.20 9.16
C GLU A 22 9.08 -30.76 9.69
N MET A 23 10.20 -30.03 9.68
CA MET A 23 10.33 -28.66 10.20
C MET A 23 10.48 -27.61 9.10
N ARG A 24 10.38 -27.99 7.82
CA ARG A 24 10.54 -27.07 6.71
C ARG A 24 9.47 -25.98 6.74
N PRO A 25 9.84 -24.68 6.81
CA PRO A 25 8.88 -23.60 6.88
C PRO A 25 8.22 -23.33 5.52
N ILE A 26 6.98 -22.83 5.56
CA ILE A 26 6.37 -22.14 4.42
C ILE A 26 6.89 -20.71 4.42
N VAL A 27 7.50 -20.27 3.31
CA VAL A 27 8.12 -18.95 3.20
C VAL A 27 7.26 -18.04 2.31
N PHE A 28 6.86 -16.89 2.85
CA PHE A 28 6.20 -15.83 2.09
C PHE A 28 7.16 -14.65 1.90
N LEU A 29 7.35 -14.24 0.65
CA LEU A 29 8.15 -13.08 0.30
C LEU A 29 7.23 -11.98 -0.22
N THR A 30 7.28 -10.81 0.40
CA THR A 30 6.51 -9.65 -0.04
C THR A 30 7.43 -8.61 -0.66
N SER A 31 6.95 -7.93 -1.70
CA SER A 31 7.67 -6.86 -2.38
C SER A 31 6.71 -5.75 -2.79
N ASN A 32 7.09 -4.50 -2.52
CA ASN A 32 6.39 -3.32 -3.00
C ASN A 32 6.82 -2.90 -4.43
N ARG A 33 7.60 -3.74 -5.11
CA ARG A 33 8.12 -3.48 -6.47
C ARG A 33 9.04 -2.26 -6.60
N TYR A 34 9.58 -1.75 -5.50
CA TYR A 34 10.59 -0.68 -5.56
C TYR A 34 11.79 -1.08 -6.42
N ARG A 35 12.14 -2.38 -6.42
CA ARG A 35 13.09 -2.99 -7.35
C ARG A 35 12.49 -4.23 -7.97
N ASP A 36 12.83 -4.49 -9.22
CA ASP A 36 12.43 -5.75 -9.85
C ASP A 36 13.06 -6.95 -9.13
N LEU A 37 12.22 -7.94 -8.87
CA LEU A 37 12.68 -9.21 -8.32
C LEU A 37 13.55 -9.92 -9.35
N SER A 38 14.69 -10.47 -8.90
CA SER A 38 15.57 -11.21 -9.79
C SER A 38 14.86 -12.40 -10.43
N GLN A 39 15.24 -12.72 -11.66
CA GLN A 39 14.68 -13.87 -12.37
C GLN A 39 14.91 -15.19 -11.59
N ALA A 40 16.05 -15.28 -10.90
CA ALA A 40 16.38 -16.42 -10.06
C ALA A 40 15.38 -16.59 -8.91
N LEU A 41 14.94 -15.52 -8.28
CA LEU A 41 13.91 -15.55 -7.23
C LEU A 41 12.54 -15.93 -7.80
N LYS A 42 12.14 -15.30 -8.91
CA LYS A 42 10.86 -15.58 -9.57
C LYS A 42 10.70 -17.04 -9.98
N ARG A 43 11.79 -17.70 -10.38
CA ARG A 43 11.78 -19.13 -10.77
C ARG A 43 11.64 -20.10 -9.58
N ARG A 44 11.96 -19.64 -8.36
CA ARG A 44 11.94 -20.45 -7.13
C ARG A 44 10.71 -20.28 -6.29
N CYS A 45 9.86 -19.30 -6.65
CA CYS A 45 8.67 -18.95 -5.90
C CYS A 45 7.44 -19.00 -6.81
N ASN A 46 6.29 -19.33 -6.25
CA ASN A 46 5.01 -19.04 -6.89
C ASN A 46 4.79 -17.54 -6.82
N TYR A 47 4.63 -16.89 -7.98
CA TYR A 47 4.52 -15.45 -8.06
C TYR A 47 3.05 -15.05 -8.09
N LEU A 48 2.62 -14.31 -7.07
CA LEU A 48 1.30 -13.70 -7.00
C LEU A 48 1.43 -12.18 -7.18
N TYR A 49 0.82 -11.65 -8.22
CA TYR A 49 0.69 -10.21 -8.39
C TYR A 49 -0.63 -9.72 -7.78
N ILE A 50 -0.53 -8.88 -6.75
CA ILE A 50 -1.68 -8.24 -6.13
C ILE A 50 -1.93 -6.93 -6.87
N LYS A 51 -3.05 -6.84 -7.60
CA LYS A 51 -3.46 -5.62 -8.29
C LYS A 51 -3.85 -4.54 -7.30
N GLN A 52 -3.70 -3.28 -7.70
CA GLN A 52 -4.29 -2.18 -6.96
C GLN A 52 -5.81 -2.33 -6.92
N LYS A 53 -6.39 -1.99 -5.79
CA LYS A 53 -7.84 -2.02 -5.59
C LYS A 53 -8.53 -0.97 -6.43
N THR A 54 -9.70 -1.29 -6.99
CA THR A 54 -10.56 -0.30 -7.66
C THR A 54 -11.09 0.74 -6.66
N ALA A 55 -11.74 1.80 -7.14
CA ALA A 55 -12.37 2.77 -6.24
C ALA A 55 -13.52 2.13 -5.45
N GLU A 56 -14.28 1.24 -6.08
CA GLU A 56 -15.36 0.49 -5.47
C GLU A 56 -14.85 -0.43 -4.35
N GLU A 57 -13.83 -1.23 -4.64
CA GLU A 57 -13.20 -2.08 -3.64
C GLU A 57 -12.57 -1.27 -2.49
N LEU A 58 -11.99 -0.09 -2.79
CA LEU A 58 -11.44 0.80 -1.77
C LEU A 58 -12.55 1.37 -0.89
N LYS A 59 -13.67 1.82 -1.48
CA LYS A 59 -14.86 2.27 -0.75
C LYS A 59 -15.35 1.19 0.23
N GLU A 60 -15.49 -0.04 -0.22
CA GLU A 60 -15.89 -1.17 0.63
C GLU A 60 -14.92 -1.39 1.79
N ILE A 61 -13.61 -1.38 1.51
CA ILE A 61 -12.56 -1.52 2.54
C ILE A 61 -12.67 -0.40 3.59
N LEU A 62 -12.90 0.83 3.17
CA LEU A 62 -13.05 1.97 4.08
C LEU A 62 -14.34 1.86 4.91
N GLN A 63 -15.44 1.46 4.31
CA GLN A 63 -16.73 1.26 4.98
C GLN A 63 -16.72 0.15 6.02
N MET A 64 -15.87 -0.87 5.86
CA MET A 64 -15.68 -1.91 6.89
C MET A 64 -15.09 -1.35 8.20
N GLN A 65 -14.50 -0.16 8.17
CA GLN A 65 -13.93 0.48 9.35
C GLN A 65 -14.99 1.35 10.01
N ARG A 66 -15.42 0.96 11.22
CA ARG A 66 -16.48 1.64 11.99
C ARG A 66 -16.25 3.13 12.27
N SER A 67 -15.00 3.59 12.18
CA SER A 67 -14.59 4.98 12.43
C SER A 67 -14.65 5.87 11.19
N ILE A 68 -15.07 5.35 10.03
CA ILE A 68 -15.11 6.11 8.79
C ILE A 68 -16.58 6.27 8.35
N ASP A 69 -17.00 7.53 8.15
CA ASP A 69 -18.30 7.84 7.62
C ASP A 69 -18.44 7.38 6.16
N THR A 70 -19.64 6.94 5.78
CA THR A 70 -19.91 6.39 4.44
C THR A 70 -19.69 7.42 3.33
N LYS A 71 -20.07 8.70 3.56
CA LYS A 71 -19.87 9.78 2.58
C LYS A 71 -18.37 10.06 2.39
N ILE A 72 -17.62 10.06 3.50
CA ILE A 72 -16.18 10.28 3.48
C ILE A 72 -15.48 9.11 2.78
N ALA A 73 -15.88 7.86 3.05
CA ALA A 73 -15.34 6.70 2.36
C ALA A 73 -15.51 6.81 0.82
N GLU A 74 -16.67 7.29 0.38
CA GLU A 74 -16.94 7.51 -1.04
C GLU A 74 -16.09 8.65 -1.64
N SER A 75 -16.01 9.78 -0.94
CA SER A 75 -15.20 10.93 -1.37
C SER A 75 -13.72 10.54 -1.48
N VAL A 76 -13.17 9.87 -0.46
CA VAL A 76 -11.77 9.41 -0.46
C VAL A 76 -11.52 8.39 -1.57
N ALA A 77 -12.45 7.46 -1.83
CA ALA A 77 -12.31 6.48 -2.92
C ALA A 77 -12.30 7.17 -4.30
N ASN A 78 -13.14 8.18 -4.51
CA ASN A 78 -13.17 8.97 -5.74
C ASN A 78 -11.88 9.79 -5.91
N CYS A 79 -11.41 10.45 -4.86
CA CYS A 79 -10.11 11.15 -4.87
C CYS A 79 -8.97 10.19 -5.17
N ALA A 80 -8.94 9.02 -4.57
CA ALA A 80 -7.92 8.01 -4.82
C ALA A 80 -7.89 7.57 -6.30
N LYS A 81 -9.05 7.46 -6.94
CA LYS A 81 -9.14 7.18 -8.38
C LYS A 81 -8.48 8.28 -9.22
N GLN A 82 -8.73 9.54 -8.88
CA GLN A 82 -8.12 10.68 -9.59
C GLN A 82 -6.61 10.74 -9.31
N ILE A 83 -6.19 10.63 -8.06
CA ILE A 83 -4.79 10.62 -7.64
C ILE A 83 -3.98 9.55 -8.41
N ARG A 84 -4.55 8.38 -8.63
CA ARG A 84 -3.91 7.29 -9.40
C ARG A 84 -3.63 7.63 -10.86
N SER A 85 -4.36 8.58 -11.43
CA SER A 85 -4.11 9.06 -12.80
C SER A 85 -3.00 10.11 -12.89
N LEU A 86 -2.56 10.63 -11.74
CA LEU A 86 -1.51 11.65 -11.68
C LEU A 86 -0.10 11.02 -11.78
N PRO A 87 0.85 11.73 -12.40
CA PRO A 87 2.23 11.29 -12.51
C PRO A 87 3.01 11.50 -11.20
N LEU A 88 2.63 10.77 -10.14
CA LEU A 88 3.25 10.88 -8.83
C LEU A 88 4.48 9.98 -8.72
N LYS A 89 5.48 10.43 -7.98
CA LYS A 89 6.65 9.62 -7.62
C LYS A 89 6.27 8.47 -6.71
N GLN A 90 5.30 8.72 -5.81
CA GLN A 90 4.80 7.73 -4.88
C GLN A 90 3.27 7.79 -4.80
N GLN A 91 2.62 6.71 -5.22
CA GLN A 91 1.17 6.58 -5.07
C GLN A 91 0.81 6.26 -3.62
N PRO A 92 -0.25 6.89 -3.06
CA PRO A 92 -0.72 6.57 -1.73
C PRO A 92 -1.14 5.10 -1.59
N SER A 93 -0.73 4.49 -0.50
CA SER A 93 -1.15 3.14 -0.11
C SER A 93 -2.59 3.13 0.44
N ILE A 94 -3.20 1.94 0.49
CA ILE A 94 -4.53 1.78 1.11
C ILE A 94 -4.50 2.20 2.58
N SER A 95 -3.41 1.91 3.30
CA SER A 95 -3.27 2.30 4.70
C SER A 95 -3.25 3.82 4.87
N GLU A 96 -2.52 4.54 4.02
CA GLU A 96 -2.48 6.00 4.05
C GLU A 96 -3.84 6.62 3.72
N LEU A 97 -4.54 6.09 2.72
CA LEU A 97 -5.91 6.50 2.39
C LEU A 97 -6.90 6.21 3.52
N SER A 98 -6.74 5.08 4.21
CA SER A 98 -7.53 4.72 5.40
C SER A 98 -7.31 5.69 6.57
N GLU A 99 -6.07 6.02 6.88
CA GLU A 99 -5.76 6.98 7.94
C GLU A 99 -6.25 8.39 7.59
N TRP A 100 -6.15 8.77 6.32
CA TRP A 100 -6.70 10.03 5.84
C TRP A 100 -8.23 10.07 5.96
N ALA A 101 -8.93 9.01 5.57
CA ALA A 101 -10.39 8.91 5.71
C ALA A 101 -10.83 8.97 7.19
N LYS A 102 -10.10 8.32 8.10
CA LYS A 102 -10.35 8.41 9.54
C LYS A 102 -10.19 9.84 10.05
N TYR A 103 -9.10 10.50 9.66
CA TYR A 103 -8.86 11.91 10.04
C TYR A 103 -10.01 12.79 9.57
N LEU A 104 -10.40 12.71 8.31
CA LEU A 104 -11.52 13.49 7.76
C LEU A 104 -12.84 13.19 8.52
N SER A 105 -13.06 11.93 8.90
CA SER A 105 -14.24 11.55 9.70
C SER A 105 -14.24 12.15 11.10
N THR A 106 -13.08 12.50 11.68
CA THR A 106 -13.00 13.17 12.99
C THR A 106 -13.34 14.66 12.93
N LEU A 107 -13.27 15.26 11.75
CA LEU A 107 -13.53 16.70 11.58
C LEU A 107 -15.02 17.04 11.60
N ASN A 108 -15.92 16.05 11.63
CA ASN A 108 -17.38 16.19 11.77
C ASN A 108 -18.03 17.24 10.82
N SER A 109 -17.43 17.53 9.68
CA SER A 109 -17.98 18.46 8.72
C SER A 109 -18.92 17.70 7.78
N ASP A 110 -20.20 18.06 7.78
CA ASP A 110 -21.20 17.50 6.83
C ASP A 110 -20.83 17.78 5.36
N GLU A 111 -20.00 18.80 5.13
CA GLU A 111 -19.37 19.11 3.86
C GLU A 111 -17.86 19.25 4.09
N LEU A 112 -17.08 18.42 3.41
CA LEU A 112 -15.63 18.56 3.39
C LEU A 112 -15.28 19.80 2.55
N GLU A 113 -14.90 20.88 3.22
CA GLU A 113 -14.42 22.08 2.55
C GLU A 113 -13.16 21.80 1.75
N GLU A 114 -13.05 22.37 0.56
CA GLU A 114 -11.91 22.21 -0.34
C GLU A 114 -10.58 22.57 0.36
N GLU A 115 -10.60 23.56 1.24
CA GLU A 115 -9.44 24.01 2.02
C GLU A 115 -8.97 22.91 3.00
N THR A 116 -9.90 22.33 3.74
CA THR A 116 -9.63 21.22 4.67
C THR A 116 -9.03 20.00 3.96
N LEU A 117 -9.55 19.69 2.78
CA LEU A 117 -9.03 18.60 1.96
C LEU A 117 -7.61 18.91 1.47
N LYS A 118 -7.34 20.12 1.00
CA LYS A 118 -5.99 20.55 0.58
C LYS A 118 -4.99 20.51 1.73
N ASP A 119 -5.36 20.99 2.90
CA ASP A 119 -4.49 21.00 4.06
C ASP A 119 -4.15 19.57 4.52
N SER A 120 -5.11 18.66 4.42
CA SER A 120 -4.93 17.25 4.80
C SER A 120 -4.13 16.43 3.79
N LEU A 121 -3.84 16.91 2.58
CA LEU A 121 -3.05 16.20 1.56
C LEU A 121 -1.66 15.78 2.06
N CYS A 122 -1.10 16.45 3.06
CA CYS A 122 0.17 16.06 3.69
C CYS A 122 0.14 14.64 4.29
N MET A 123 -1.04 14.10 4.59
CA MET A 123 -1.18 12.74 5.11
C MET A 123 -0.89 11.69 4.04
N ILE A 124 -1.19 11.98 2.79
CA ILE A 124 -1.07 11.05 1.65
C ILE A 124 0.05 11.41 0.67
N ALA A 125 0.46 12.67 0.59
CA ALA A 125 1.60 13.12 -0.20
C ALA A 125 2.88 13.14 0.65
N LYS A 126 3.84 12.27 0.35
CA LYS A 126 5.05 12.09 1.17
C LYS A 126 6.24 12.93 0.69
N ASN A 127 6.08 13.68 -0.37
CA ASN A 127 7.08 14.61 -0.88
C ASN A 127 6.42 15.87 -1.44
N LYS A 128 7.22 16.94 -1.58
CA LYS A 128 6.74 18.26 -1.99
C LYS A 128 6.18 18.27 -3.41
N GLU A 129 6.82 17.55 -4.32
CA GLU A 129 6.45 17.53 -5.72
C GLU A 129 5.10 16.83 -5.93
N ASP A 130 4.88 15.70 -5.27
CA ASP A 130 3.61 14.97 -5.33
C ASP A 130 2.48 15.79 -4.71
N ARG A 131 2.75 16.46 -3.56
CA ARG A 131 1.80 17.35 -2.93
C ARG A 131 1.37 18.47 -3.88
N GLN A 132 2.31 19.14 -4.51
CA GLN A 132 2.02 20.23 -5.45
C GLN A 132 1.26 19.72 -6.69
N THR A 133 1.56 18.53 -7.16
CA THR A 133 0.84 17.88 -8.26
C THR A 133 -0.62 17.59 -7.88
N MET A 134 -0.86 17.10 -6.66
CA MET A 134 -2.21 16.85 -6.14
C MET A 134 -3.00 18.14 -5.93
N GLU A 135 -2.39 19.17 -5.35
CA GLU A 135 -3.02 20.49 -5.15
C GLU A 135 -3.46 21.14 -6.48
N ASN A 136 -2.63 21.00 -7.54
CA ASN A 136 -2.93 21.54 -8.86
C ASN A 136 -3.99 20.74 -9.64
N ALA A 137 -4.24 19.51 -9.26
CA ALA A 137 -5.11 18.58 -10.00
C ALA A 137 -6.61 18.79 -9.77
N LYS A 138 -7.00 19.75 -8.89
CA LYS A 138 -8.41 19.98 -8.50
C LYS A 138 -9.13 18.67 -8.20
N LEU A 139 -8.63 17.97 -7.20
CA LEU A 139 -9.14 16.64 -6.80
C LEU A 139 -10.55 16.69 -6.17
N PHE A 140 -11.09 17.89 -5.98
CA PHE A 140 -12.33 18.18 -5.24
C PHE A 140 -13.23 19.13 -6.02
#